data_3bf4ed2ad5d4d008acdb88b77a3c66d4
#
_entry.id   3bf4ed2ad5d4d008acdb88b77a3c66d4
#
_cell.length_a   1.000
_cell.length_b   1.000
_cell.length_c   1.000
_cell.angle_alpha   90.00
_cell.angle_beta   90.00
_cell.angle_gamma   90.00
#
_symmetry.space_group_name_H-M   'P 1'
#
loop_
_entity.id
_entity.type
_entity.pdbx_description
1 polymer ?
#
loop_
_entity_poly.entity_id
_entity_poly.type
_entity_poly.pdbx_seq_one_letter_code
_entity_poly.pdbx_strand_id
1 'polypeptide(L)'
;MIPRHVPALALGTLALGVAEFSMMSILLPVADDLGVTVPEAGHFISAYAAGVCAGVLIMAAAARKMPLKTLLLIIVGIITLGNTLTVFVGSYHLMLFSRFIAGLPHGAYFGAAGVLCTQLAEPGKASRDMCLMVAGMTIANLAGVPLASFLAWAVSWRAAFAIAAAAALITFAAIRITVPKVPALPDSGFAAQFRFLRSLEPWLVLGAIGLGNGGFFAYYSYVNPVMEHVAAVPASMMSVVITLAGAGMVLGNLFCAKISSSFSDESLAAAGQGVLLLSLASVFFLAHWSPAAIALTTLAAGCVFFISGPEQVLMIRNAKEGQLLAASLAQVSFNAGNAVGAWLGGLPIDAGKAANWAAMPGFFLALAGFGLLFVNWLIHRVREEERTAGRIAALQDQIQSKMP
;
A
#
# COMPACT_ATOMS: atom_id res chain seq x y z
N MET A 1 15.08 -4.66 19.22
CA MET A 1 14.04 -3.74 19.78
C MET A 1 13.48 -2.93 18.62
N ILE A 2 12.17 -2.57 18.64
CA ILE A 2 11.58 -1.72 17.59
C ILE A 2 11.97 -0.26 17.87
N PRO A 3 12.56 0.45 16.89
CA PRO A 3 12.91 1.86 17.08
C PRO A 3 11.68 2.73 17.33
N ARG A 4 11.77 3.72 18.22
CA ARG A 4 10.63 4.56 18.66
C ARG A 4 9.94 5.35 17.54
N HIS A 5 10.65 5.64 16.45
CA HIS A 5 10.08 6.36 15.30
C HIS A 5 9.15 5.48 14.47
N VAL A 6 9.37 4.15 14.40
CA VAL A 6 8.56 3.24 13.57
C VAL A 6 7.09 3.20 14.01
N PRO A 7 6.73 3.02 15.29
CA PRO A 7 5.33 3.12 15.73
C PRO A 7 4.69 4.48 15.45
N ALA A 8 5.45 5.58 15.55
CA ALA A 8 4.94 6.91 15.21
C ALA A 8 4.59 7.04 13.73
N LEU A 9 5.40 6.44 12.85
CA LEU A 9 5.11 6.40 11.42
C LEU A 9 3.95 5.44 11.08
N ALA A 10 3.82 4.33 11.83
CA ALA A 10 2.68 3.43 11.70
C ALA A 10 1.34 4.08 12.08
N LEU A 11 1.32 4.97 13.06
CA LEU A 11 0.12 5.77 13.38
C LEU A 11 -0.33 6.65 12.21
N GLY A 12 0.60 7.16 11.41
CA GLY A 12 0.26 7.94 10.21
C GLY A 12 -0.33 7.08 9.09
N THR A 13 0.20 5.89 8.86
CA THR A 13 -0.41 4.96 7.88
C THR A 13 -1.76 4.44 8.37
N LEU A 14 -1.97 4.30 9.69
CA LEU A 14 -3.28 4.02 10.28
C LEU A 14 -4.28 5.17 10.00
N ALA A 15 -3.88 6.42 10.22
CA ALA A 15 -4.73 7.58 9.95
C ALA A 15 -5.12 7.67 8.46
N LEU A 16 -4.16 7.41 7.56
CA LEU A 16 -4.39 7.35 6.11
C LEU A 16 -5.33 6.19 5.74
N GLY A 17 -5.11 5.01 6.28
CA GLY A 17 -5.95 3.84 6.02
C GLY A 17 -7.40 4.05 6.47
N VAL A 18 -7.62 4.62 7.66
CA VAL A 18 -8.97 4.99 8.12
C VAL A 18 -9.60 6.01 7.16
N ALA A 19 -8.86 7.08 6.79
CA ALA A 19 -9.35 8.13 5.90
C ALA A 19 -9.72 7.61 4.51
N GLU A 20 -8.93 6.70 3.95
CA GLU A 20 -9.13 6.13 2.61
C GLU A 20 -10.28 5.13 2.58
N PHE A 21 -10.16 4.07 3.38
CA PHE A 21 -11.04 2.91 3.28
C PHE A 21 -12.40 3.09 3.97
N SER A 22 -12.50 3.98 4.97
CA SER A 22 -13.80 4.22 5.64
C SER A 22 -14.84 4.76 4.68
N MET A 23 -14.46 5.62 3.69
CA MET A 23 -15.42 6.16 2.73
C MET A 23 -16.18 5.06 1.98
N MET A 24 -15.51 3.97 1.62
CA MET A 24 -16.14 2.84 0.92
C MET A 24 -17.20 2.15 1.78
N SER A 25 -16.96 2.06 3.08
CA SER A 25 -17.86 1.38 4.01
C SER A 25 -19.03 2.25 4.51
N ILE A 26 -18.92 3.58 4.38
CA ILE A 26 -19.93 4.56 4.83
C ILE A 26 -20.57 5.35 3.69
N LEU A 27 -20.43 4.87 2.45
CA LEU A 27 -20.86 5.58 1.25
C LEU A 27 -22.35 5.90 1.26
N LEU A 28 -23.21 4.94 1.65
CA LEU A 28 -24.65 5.13 1.74
C LEU A 28 -25.05 6.20 2.74
N PRO A 29 -24.63 6.17 4.02
CA PRO A 29 -24.92 7.24 4.97
C PRO A 29 -24.46 8.63 4.51
N VAL A 30 -23.34 8.71 3.79
CA VAL A 30 -22.83 9.98 3.23
C VAL A 30 -23.72 10.46 2.09
N ALA A 31 -24.13 9.56 1.19
CA ALA A 31 -25.01 9.89 0.07
C ALA A 31 -26.36 10.43 0.55
N ASP A 32 -26.96 9.74 1.53
CA ASP A 32 -28.24 10.13 2.13
C ASP A 32 -28.18 11.50 2.82
N ASP A 33 -27.14 11.74 3.61
CA ASP A 33 -26.98 13.02 4.37
C ASP A 33 -26.70 14.22 3.46
N LEU A 34 -25.99 14.01 2.36
CA LEU A 34 -25.66 15.07 1.39
C LEU A 34 -26.71 15.23 0.29
N GLY A 35 -27.73 14.36 0.24
CA GLY A 35 -28.79 14.36 -0.78
C GLY A 35 -28.27 14.08 -2.19
N VAL A 36 -27.29 13.18 -2.32
CA VAL A 36 -26.67 12.80 -3.59
C VAL A 36 -26.92 11.33 -3.92
N THR A 37 -26.79 10.98 -5.17
CA THR A 37 -26.89 9.57 -5.60
C THR A 37 -25.65 8.77 -5.18
N VAL A 38 -25.78 7.45 -5.07
CA VAL A 38 -24.67 6.56 -4.76
C VAL A 38 -23.50 6.68 -5.75
N PRO A 39 -23.73 6.75 -7.08
CA PRO A 39 -22.69 7.04 -8.05
C PRO A 39 -21.98 8.38 -7.82
N GLU A 40 -22.70 9.45 -7.48
CA GLU A 40 -22.12 10.75 -7.14
C GLU A 40 -21.28 10.66 -5.86
N ALA A 41 -21.73 9.92 -4.85
CA ALA A 41 -20.92 9.66 -3.65
C ALA A 41 -19.62 8.89 -3.97
N GLY A 42 -19.62 8.03 -4.98
CA GLY A 42 -18.43 7.36 -5.51
C GLY A 42 -17.36 8.34 -6.00
N HIS A 43 -17.74 9.54 -6.44
CA HIS A 43 -16.78 10.59 -6.83
C HIS A 43 -15.93 11.07 -5.66
N PHE A 44 -16.35 10.91 -4.42
CA PHE A 44 -15.57 11.27 -3.22
C PHE A 44 -14.35 10.35 -3.06
N ILE A 45 -14.47 9.09 -3.47
CA ILE A 45 -13.35 8.12 -3.51
C ILE A 45 -12.39 8.53 -4.64
N SER A 46 -12.93 8.83 -5.82
CA SER A 46 -12.14 9.29 -6.97
C SER A 46 -11.41 10.62 -6.71
N ALA A 47 -12.04 11.56 -5.99
CA ALA A 47 -11.41 12.83 -5.62
C ALA A 47 -10.22 12.61 -4.68
N TYR A 48 -10.33 11.68 -3.73
CA TYR A 48 -9.19 11.30 -2.88
C TYR A 48 -8.04 10.69 -3.72
N ALA A 49 -8.33 9.76 -4.61
CA ALA A 49 -7.35 9.15 -5.49
C ALA A 49 -6.67 10.17 -6.42
N ALA A 50 -7.45 11.13 -6.96
CA ALA A 50 -6.89 12.24 -7.73
C ALA A 50 -5.96 13.12 -6.88
N GLY A 51 -6.32 13.36 -5.62
CA GLY A 51 -5.46 14.02 -4.63
C GLY A 51 -4.14 13.27 -4.42
N VAL A 52 -4.18 11.94 -4.28
CA VAL A 52 -2.97 11.12 -4.15
C VAL A 52 -2.03 11.32 -5.34
N CYS A 53 -2.56 11.25 -6.56
CA CYS A 53 -1.76 11.45 -7.78
C CYS A 53 -1.16 12.86 -7.87
N ALA A 54 -1.98 13.90 -7.63
CA ALA A 54 -1.53 15.29 -7.66
C ALA A 54 -0.49 15.58 -6.58
N GLY A 55 -0.70 15.04 -5.38
CA GLY A 55 0.16 15.24 -4.22
C GLY A 55 1.58 14.74 -4.42
N VAL A 56 1.75 13.62 -5.14
CA VAL A 56 3.09 13.08 -5.45
C VAL A 56 3.91 14.07 -6.27
N LEU A 57 3.31 14.69 -7.29
CA LEU A 57 4.00 15.68 -8.15
C LEU A 57 4.29 16.97 -7.39
N ILE A 58 3.31 17.47 -6.61
CA ILE A 58 3.49 18.66 -5.78
C ILE A 58 4.60 18.45 -4.77
N MET A 59 4.63 17.30 -4.11
CA MET A 59 5.64 17.01 -3.10
C MET A 59 7.02 16.78 -3.70
N ALA A 60 7.11 16.15 -4.88
CA ALA A 60 8.37 16.03 -5.62
C ALA A 60 8.98 17.40 -5.96
N ALA A 61 8.13 18.41 -6.23
CA ALA A 61 8.59 19.78 -6.50
C ALA A 61 8.94 20.55 -5.22
N ALA A 62 8.08 20.49 -4.20
CA ALA A 62 8.16 21.34 -3.01
C ALA A 62 9.11 20.80 -1.91
N ALA A 63 9.21 19.47 -1.77
CA ALA A 63 9.86 18.82 -0.65
C ALA A 63 11.39 18.67 -0.75
N ARG A 64 11.97 18.98 -1.92
CA ARG A 64 13.38 18.72 -2.27
C ARG A 64 14.41 19.19 -1.24
N LYS A 65 14.17 20.37 -0.67
CA LYS A 65 15.11 21.03 0.25
C LYS A 65 14.69 20.94 1.71
N MET A 66 13.60 20.21 2.01
CA MET A 66 13.07 20.13 3.36
C MET A 66 13.68 18.97 4.14
N PRO A 67 14.10 19.18 5.42
CA PRO A 67 14.41 18.08 6.31
C PRO A 67 13.22 17.11 6.42
N LEU A 68 13.47 15.79 6.36
CA LEU A 68 12.42 14.76 6.33
C LEU A 68 11.43 14.88 7.48
N LYS A 69 11.88 15.21 8.69
CA LYS A 69 11.00 15.43 9.85
C LYS A 69 10.04 16.59 9.63
N THR A 70 10.53 17.73 9.11
CA THR A 70 9.69 18.90 8.82
C THR A 70 8.67 18.58 7.75
N LEU A 71 9.11 17.89 6.69
CA LEU A 71 8.25 17.41 5.61
C LEU A 71 7.11 16.54 6.15
N LEU A 72 7.43 15.53 6.98
CA LEU A 72 6.43 14.65 7.60
C LEU A 72 5.43 15.43 8.46
N LEU A 73 5.88 16.42 9.25
CA LEU A 73 4.98 17.24 10.06
C LEU A 73 4.02 18.07 9.20
N ILE A 74 4.49 18.63 8.08
CA ILE A 74 3.63 19.35 7.12
C ILE A 74 2.61 18.39 6.50
N ILE A 75 3.08 17.23 6.02
CA ILE A 75 2.23 16.19 5.43
C ILE A 75 1.12 15.76 6.41
N VAL A 76 1.47 15.46 7.66
CA VAL A 76 0.51 15.05 8.70
C VAL A 76 -0.42 16.20 9.08
N GLY A 77 0.06 17.44 9.04
CA GLY A 77 -0.79 18.63 9.17
C GLY A 77 -1.87 18.71 8.08
N ILE A 78 -1.50 18.40 6.82
CA ILE A 78 -2.46 18.36 5.70
C ILE A 78 -3.45 17.18 5.86
N ILE A 79 -2.99 16.00 6.34
CA ILE A 79 -3.88 14.87 6.67
C ILE A 79 -4.92 15.30 7.71
N THR A 80 -4.46 15.96 8.78
CA THR A 80 -5.33 16.46 9.85
C THR A 80 -6.34 17.47 9.31
N LEU A 81 -5.87 18.44 8.52
CA LEU A 81 -6.72 19.48 7.92
C LEU A 81 -7.78 18.88 6.99
N GLY A 82 -7.38 18.02 6.05
CA GLY A 82 -8.28 17.42 5.06
C GLY A 82 -9.38 16.58 5.71
N ASN A 83 -9.04 15.75 6.71
CA ASN A 83 -10.03 14.97 7.44
C ASN A 83 -10.91 15.84 8.35
N THR A 84 -10.36 16.87 8.99
CA THR A 84 -11.14 17.84 9.79
C THR A 84 -12.12 18.58 8.88
N LEU A 85 -11.71 19.06 7.72
CA LEU A 85 -12.61 19.67 6.73
C LEU A 85 -13.75 18.73 6.37
N THR A 86 -13.46 17.44 6.15
CA THR A 86 -14.47 16.43 5.81
C THR A 86 -15.52 16.26 6.91
N VAL A 87 -15.17 16.45 8.20
CA VAL A 87 -16.14 16.41 9.31
C VAL A 87 -17.19 17.52 9.19
N PHE A 88 -16.82 18.70 8.72
CA PHE A 88 -17.70 19.88 8.67
C PHE A 88 -18.37 20.08 7.31
N VAL A 89 -18.24 19.16 6.39
CA VAL A 89 -18.85 19.25 5.07
C VAL A 89 -20.38 19.19 5.14
N GLY A 90 -21.03 20.07 4.38
CA GLY A 90 -22.48 20.12 4.20
C GLY A 90 -22.92 20.16 2.73
N SER A 91 -22.02 19.93 1.76
CA SER A 91 -22.37 19.92 0.34
C SER A 91 -21.45 18.99 -0.47
N TYR A 92 -21.95 18.55 -1.63
CA TYR A 92 -21.23 17.72 -2.57
C TYR A 92 -19.87 18.29 -2.99
N HIS A 93 -19.82 19.57 -3.38
CA HIS A 93 -18.57 20.19 -3.86
C HIS A 93 -17.54 20.36 -2.73
N LEU A 94 -17.99 20.70 -1.53
CA LEU A 94 -17.09 20.78 -0.37
C LEU A 94 -16.56 19.40 0.01
N MET A 95 -17.36 18.33 -0.15
CA MET A 95 -16.91 16.96 0.07
C MET A 95 -15.84 16.60 -0.95
N LEU A 96 -16.04 16.83 -2.25
CA LEU A 96 -15.02 16.60 -3.28
C LEU A 96 -13.71 17.32 -2.95
N PHE A 97 -13.81 18.61 -2.59
CA PHE A 97 -12.63 19.42 -2.24
C PHE A 97 -11.91 18.88 -1.00
N SER A 98 -12.64 18.57 0.07
CA SER A 98 -12.04 18.04 1.30
C SER A 98 -11.37 16.69 1.10
N ARG A 99 -11.99 15.82 0.27
CA ARG A 99 -11.42 14.51 -0.08
C ARG A 99 -10.16 14.65 -0.93
N PHE A 100 -10.15 15.56 -1.90
CA PHE A 100 -8.97 15.87 -2.69
C PHE A 100 -7.81 16.35 -1.79
N ILE A 101 -8.07 17.30 -0.88
CA ILE A 101 -7.07 17.77 0.09
C ILE A 101 -6.58 16.65 0.99
N ALA A 102 -7.48 15.78 1.49
CA ALA A 102 -7.11 14.64 2.33
C ALA A 102 -6.26 13.60 1.58
N GLY A 103 -6.43 13.49 0.24
CA GLY A 103 -5.65 12.59 -0.61
C GLY A 103 -4.24 13.09 -0.91
N LEU A 104 -4.03 14.42 -1.03
CA LEU A 104 -2.73 15.01 -1.40
C LEU A 104 -1.53 14.46 -0.61
N PRO A 105 -1.60 14.31 0.72
CA PRO A 105 -0.47 13.86 1.52
C PRO A 105 -0.21 12.36 1.46
N HIS A 106 -1.13 11.55 0.95
CA HIS A 106 -1.06 10.09 1.08
C HIS A 106 0.22 9.48 0.48
N GLY A 107 0.43 9.64 -0.83
CA GLY A 107 1.64 9.13 -1.50
C GLY A 107 2.92 9.77 -0.97
N ALA A 108 2.86 11.08 -0.66
CA ALA A 108 3.97 11.82 -0.06
C ALA A 108 4.34 11.32 1.34
N TYR A 109 3.35 10.91 2.14
CA TYR A 109 3.59 10.31 3.46
C TYR A 109 4.38 9.01 3.33
N PHE A 110 3.91 8.09 2.48
CA PHE A 110 4.62 6.84 2.21
C PHE A 110 6.03 7.08 1.67
N GLY A 111 6.21 8.10 0.81
CA GLY A 111 7.51 8.54 0.34
C GLY A 111 8.43 8.96 1.48
N ALA A 112 8.02 9.95 2.26
CA ALA A 112 8.85 10.53 3.31
C ALA A 112 9.08 9.57 4.49
N ALA A 113 8.02 8.88 4.96
CA ALA A 113 8.11 7.91 6.04
C ALA A 113 8.90 6.67 5.63
N GLY A 114 8.73 6.19 4.39
CA GLY A 114 9.47 5.06 3.84
C GLY A 114 10.97 5.35 3.74
N VAL A 115 11.34 6.52 3.19
CA VAL A 115 12.75 6.94 3.15
C VAL A 115 13.32 7.06 4.56
N LEU A 116 12.56 7.62 5.51
CA LEU A 116 13.02 7.71 6.90
C LEU A 116 13.22 6.31 7.52
N CYS A 117 12.30 5.38 7.28
CA CYS A 117 12.45 3.99 7.74
C CYS A 117 13.72 3.35 7.19
N THR A 118 14.00 3.50 5.90
CA THR A 118 15.20 2.91 5.28
C THR A 118 16.49 3.55 5.76
N GLN A 119 16.50 4.88 5.97
CA GLN A 119 17.71 5.61 6.43
C GLN A 119 18.04 5.35 7.89
N LEU A 120 17.05 5.16 8.75
CA LEU A 120 17.21 4.95 10.19
C LEU A 120 17.23 3.47 10.58
N ALA A 121 16.98 2.57 9.65
CA ALA A 121 17.00 1.13 9.91
C ALA A 121 18.43 0.64 10.19
N GLU A 122 18.53 -0.31 11.12
CA GLU A 122 19.75 -1.09 11.28
C GLU A 122 20.05 -1.88 9.99
N PRO A 123 21.34 -2.17 9.70
CA PRO A 123 21.70 -2.96 8.52
C PRO A 123 20.88 -4.25 8.42
N GLY A 124 20.27 -4.48 7.26
CA GLY A 124 19.42 -5.65 6.97
C GLY A 124 18.00 -5.59 7.56
N LYS A 125 17.58 -4.49 8.20
CA LYS A 125 16.25 -4.38 8.83
C LYS A 125 15.32 -3.36 8.16
N ALA A 126 15.68 -2.83 7.00
CA ALA A 126 14.88 -1.82 6.28
C ALA A 126 13.46 -2.32 5.96
N SER A 127 13.33 -3.53 5.40
CA SER A 127 12.02 -4.12 5.09
C SER A 127 11.20 -4.43 6.32
N ARG A 128 11.84 -4.86 7.42
CA ARG A 128 11.15 -5.04 8.70
C ARG A 128 10.51 -3.74 9.17
N ASP A 129 11.28 -2.66 9.20
CA ASP A 129 10.81 -1.36 9.68
C ASP A 129 9.75 -0.78 8.73
N MET A 130 9.88 -1.04 7.42
CA MET A 130 8.88 -0.70 6.41
C MET A 130 7.56 -1.47 6.63
N CYS A 131 7.61 -2.79 6.79
CA CYS A 131 6.43 -3.59 7.09
C CYS A 131 5.74 -3.12 8.40
N LEU A 132 6.51 -2.82 9.44
CA LEU A 132 5.97 -2.31 10.69
C LEU A 132 5.32 -0.92 10.54
N MET A 133 5.86 -0.07 9.66
CA MET A 133 5.22 1.20 9.30
C MET A 133 3.89 0.96 8.56
N VAL A 134 3.88 0.05 7.59
CA VAL A 134 2.67 -0.30 6.82
C VAL A 134 1.62 -1.02 7.69
N ALA A 135 2.03 -1.67 8.78
CA ALA A 135 1.11 -2.34 9.71
C ALA A 135 0.01 -1.42 10.25
N GLY A 136 0.25 -0.11 10.34
CA GLY A 136 -0.80 0.85 10.69
C GLY A 136 -1.98 0.81 9.71
N MET A 137 -1.72 0.71 8.41
CA MET A 137 -2.77 0.61 7.39
C MET A 137 -3.53 -0.72 7.47
N THR A 138 -2.85 -1.83 7.77
CA THR A 138 -3.53 -3.12 7.95
C THR A 138 -4.40 -3.14 9.21
N ILE A 139 -3.95 -2.47 10.29
CA ILE A 139 -4.74 -2.28 11.51
C ILE A 139 -5.96 -1.39 11.22
N ALA A 140 -5.81 -0.35 10.37
CA ALA A 140 -6.94 0.46 9.93
C ALA A 140 -8.01 -0.39 9.23
N ASN A 141 -7.62 -1.29 8.33
CA ASN A 141 -8.55 -2.19 7.66
C ASN A 141 -9.20 -3.20 8.63
N LEU A 142 -8.43 -3.75 9.57
CA LEU A 142 -8.91 -4.75 10.51
C LEU A 142 -9.88 -4.16 11.57
N ALA A 143 -9.59 -2.99 12.09
CA ALA A 143 -10.30 -2.41 13.22
C ALA A 143 -10.87 -1.01 12.93
N GLY A 144 -10.13 -0.16 12.23
CA GLY A 144 -10.50 1.23 11.98
C GLY A 144 -11.73 1.35 11.08
N VAL A 145 -11.77 0.62 9.98
CA VAL A 145 -12.90 0.64 9.04
C VAL A 145 -14.17 0.04 9.64
N PRO A 146 -14.16 -1.12 10.31
CA PRO A 146 -15.32 -1.63 11.05
C PRO A 146 -15.81 -0.66 12.13
N LEU A 147 -14.90 -0.03 12.90
CA LEU A 147 -15.25 0.98 13.89
C LEU A 147 -15.90 2.22 13.24
N ALA A 148 -15.36 2.68 12.13
CA ALA A 148 -15.91 3.80 11.36
C ALA A 148 -17.33 3.49 10.86
N SER A 149 -17.55 2.28 10.33
CA SER A 149 -18.87 1.82 9.88
C SER A 149 -19.87 1.73 11.03
N PHE A 150 -19.46 1.19 12.18
CA PHE A 150 -20.28 1.13 13.37
C PHE A 150 -20.69 2.53 13.85
N LEU A 151 -19.74 3.44 13.93
CA LEU A 151 -20.01 4.82 14.37
C LEU A 151 -20.85 5.60 13.36
N ALA A 152 -20.72 5.33 12.07
CA ALA A 152 -21.56 5.92 11.04
C ALA A 152 -23.03 5.56 11.24
N TRP A 153 -23.31 4.33 11.66
CA TRP A 153 -24.66 3.88 11.99
C TRP A 153 -25.13 4.40 13.35
N ALA A 154 -24.28 4.32 14.39
CA ALA A 154 -24.69 4.61 15.76
C ALA A 154 -24.76 6.12 16.10
N VAL A 155 -23.94 6.95 15.43
CA VAL A 155 -23.78 8.37 15.72
C VAL A 155 -23.84 9.23 14.45
N SER A 156 -22.85 9.12 13.59
CA SER A 156 -22.75 9.85 12.32
C SER A 156 -21.56 9.34 11.52
N TRP A 157 -21.65 9.35 10.18
CA TRP A 157 -20.54 9.08 9.28
C TRP A 157 -19.35 10.04 9.49
N ARG A 158 -19.60 11.24 10.01
CA ARG A 158 -18.57 12.25 10.32
C ARG A 158 -17.59 11.76 11.39
N ALA A 159 -18.02 10.84 12.28
CA ALA A 159 -17.17 10.25 13.30
C ALA A 159 -15.98 9.47 12.70
N ALA A 160 -16.15 8.84 11.53
CA ALA A 160 -15.06 8.16 10.83
C ALA A 160 -13.90 9.13 10.51
N PHE A 161 -14.21 10.30 9.98
CA PHE A 161 -13.19 11.31 9.63
C PHE A 161 -12.66 12.05 10.86
N ALA A 162 -13.48 12.21 11.91
CA ALA A 162 -13.00 12.72 13.19
C ALA A 162 -11.95 11.80 13.82
N ILE A 163 -12.13 10.47 13.75
CA ILE A 163 -11.14 9.48 14.18
C ILE A 163 -9.87 9.60 13.33
N ALA A 164 -9.99 9.69 12.01
CA ALA A 164 -8.84 9.86 11.13
C ALA A 164 -8.07 11.16 11.44
N ALA A 165 -8.76 12.26 11.66
CA ALA A 165 -8.15 13.55 12.05
C ALA A 165 -7.47 13.46 13.42
N ALA A 166 -8.11 12.84 14.42
CA ALA A 166 -7.53 12.61 15.74
C ALA A 166 -6.28 11.72 15.69
N ALA A 167 -6.32 10.63 14.92
CA ALA A 167 -5.18 9.75 14.70
C ALA A 167 -4.02 10.51 14.03
N ALA A 168 -4.31 11.36 13.04
CA ALA A 168 -3.31 12.21 12.40
C ALA A 168 -2.70 13.23 13.40
N LEU A 169 -3.51 13.84 14.27
CA LEU A 169 -3.03 14.76 15.30
C LEU A 169 -2.12 14.06 16.32
N ILE A 170 -2.49 12.84 16.74
CA ILE A 170 -1.63 12.00 17.60
C ILE A 170 -0.34 11.65 16.87
N THR A 171 -0.41 11.32 15.57
CA THR A 171 0.75 11.08 14.72
C THR A 171 1.67 12.30 14.67
N PHE A 172 1.12 13.50 14.51
CA PHE A 172 1.89 14.74 14.52
C PHE A 172 2.70 14.90 15.83
N ALA A 173 2.04 14.70 16.97
CA ALA A 173 2.70 14.75 18.28
C ALA A 173 3.77 13.65 18.41
N ALA A 174 3.46 12.41 18.00
CA ALA A 174 4.38 11.29 18.05
C ALA A 174 5.64 11.53 17.19
N ILE A 175 5.48 12.00 15.94
CA ILE A 175 6.60 12.35 15.05
C ILE A 175 7.43 13.49 15.66
N ARG A 176 6.78 14.50 16.21
CA ARG A 176 7.46 15.64 16.85
C ARG A 176 8.40 15.20 17.96
N ILE A 177 7.99 14.18 18.73
CA ILE A 177 8.71 13.69 19.92
C ILE A 177 9.73 12.62 19.55
N THR A 178 9.36 11.63 18.72
CA THR A 178 10.14 10.38 18.55
C THR A 178 11.02 10.36 17.32
N VAL A 179 10.66 11.09 16.26
CA VAL A 179 11.46 11.11 15.03
C VAL A 179 12.66 12.04 15.23
N PRO A 180 13.90 11.59 14.99
CA PRO A 180 15.08 12.43 15.10
C PRO A 180 15.10 13.50 13.99
N LYS A 181 15.90 14.54 14.19
CA LYS A 181 16.18 15.50 13.12
C LYS A 181 17.09 14.83 12.09
N VAL A 182 16.54 14.59 10.89
CA VAL A 182 17.29 14.04 9.76
C VAL A 182 17.47 15.18 8.73
N PRO A 183 18.68 15.34 8.18
CA PRO A 183 18.93 16.34 7.14
C PRO A 183 18.01 16.16 5.94
N ALA A 184 17.86 17.21 5.13
CA ALA A 184 17.23 17.09 3.84
C ALA A 184 18.02 16.10 2.96
N LEU A 185 17.33 15.43 2.06
CA LEU A 185 17.98 14.64 1.02
C LEU A 185 18.80 15.56 0.11
N PRO A 186 19.89 15.06 -0.48
CA PRO A 186 20.67 15.84 -1.45
C PRO A 186 19.76 16.34 -2.59
N ASP A 187 19.74 17.65 -2.82
CA ASP A 187 18.97 18.23 -3.91
C ASP A 187 19.73 18.14 -5.24
N SER A 188 19.39 17.16 -6.03
CA SER A 188 19.92 16.96 -7.39
C SER A 188 19.15 17.73 -8.47
N GLY A 189 18.10 18.47 -8.10
CA GLY A 189 17.20 19.17 -9.01
C GLY A 189 15.95 18.34 -9.38
N PHE A 190 14.89 19.03 -9.83
CA PHE A 190 13.60 18.38 -10.12
C PHE A 190 13.70 17.28 -11.18
N ALA A 191 14.38 17.53 -12.29
CA ALA A 191 14.52 16.56 -13.37
C ALA A 191 15.37 15.33 -12.96
N ALA A 192 16.33 15.52 -12.06
CA ALA A 192 17.18 14.45 -11.59
C ALA A 192 16.41 13.42 -10.74
N GLN A 193 15.34 13.84 -10.05
CA GLN A 193 14.49 12.93 -9.28
C GLN A 193 13.83 11.84 -10.17
N PHE A 194 13.65 12.11 -11.46
CA PHE A 194 13.08 11.14 -12.42
C PHE A 194 14.14 10.28 -13.11
N ARG A 195 15.44 10.52 -12.83
CA ARG A 195 16.54 9.82 -13.52
C ARG A 195 16.52 8.31 -13.31
N PHE A 196 16.05 7.85 -12.15
CA PHE A 196 15.92 6.42 -11.85
C PHE A 196 14.96 5.69 -12.81
N LEU A 197 13.97 6.38 -13.37
CA LEU A 197 13.04 5.83 -14.38
C LEU A 197 13.70 5.55 -15.74
N ARG A 198 14.98 5.90 -15.91
CA ARG A 198 15.77 5.52 -17.11
C ARG A 198 16.29 4.09 -17.05
N SER A 199 16.37 3.48 -15.87
CA SER A 199 16.71 2.06 -15.69
C SER A 199 15.45 1.18 -15.72
N LEU A 200 15.65 -0.10 -15.96
CA LEU A 200 14.56 -1.07 -16.12
C LEU A 200 13.93 -1.46 -14.77
N GLU A 201 14.73 -1.60 -13.72
CA GLU A 201 14.30 -2.16 -12.44
C GLU A 201 13.12 -1.40 -11.80
N PRO A 202 13.10 -0.05 -11.73
CA PRO A 202 11.95 0.67 -11.21
C PRO A 202 10.65 0.39 -11.95
N TRP A 203 10.70 0.20 -13.28
CA TRP A 203 9.52 -0.15 -14.07
C TRP A 203 9.03 -1.57 -13.82
N LEU A 204 9.96 -2.51 -13.61
CA LEU A 204 9.62 -3.88 -13.21
C LEU A 204 8.87 -3.86 -11.86
N VAL A 205 9.38 -3.11 -10.88
CA VAL A 205 8.76 -3.02 -9.55
C VAL A 205 7.43 -2.24 -9.62
N LEU A 206 7.37 -1.07 -10.27
CA LEU A 206 6.12 -0.32 -10.45
C LEU A 206 5.06 -1.14 -11.19
N GLY A 207 5.45 -1.80 -12.30
CA GLY A 207 4.55 -2.67 -13.03
C GLY A 207 4.04 -3.83 -12.17
N ALA A 208 4.90 -4.43 -11.35
CA ALA A 208 4.52 -5.48 -10.43
C ALA A 208 3.56 -4.99 -9.34
N ILE A 209 3.83 -3.83 -8.75
CA ILE A 209 2.91 -3.19 -7.78
C ILE A 209 1.54 -2.97 -8.42
N GLY A 210 1.48 -2.34 -9.59
CA GLY A 210 0.22 -2.05 -10.26
C GLY A 210 -0.54 -3.30 -10.70
N LEU A 211 0.11 -4.19 -11.43
CA LEU A 211 -0.52 -5.39 -11.97
C LEU A 211 -0.75 -6.45 -10.90
N GLY A 212 0.25 -6.68 -10.02
CA GLY A 212 0.16 -7.68 -8.97
C GLY A 212 -0.93 -7.38 -7.96
N ASN A 213 -0.95 -6.17 -7.41
CA ASN A 213 -2.02 -5.74 -6.50
C ASN A 213 -3.36 -5.60 -7.24
N GLY A 214 -3.35 -5.11 -8.49
CA GLY A 214 -4.53 -5.09 -9.36
C GLY A 214 -5.16 -6.47 -9.51
N GLY A 215 -4.35 -7.53 -9.55
CA GLY A 215 -4.83 -8.91 -9.57
C GLY A 215 -5.66 -9.27 -8.33
N PHE A 216 -5.20 -8.90 -7.16
CA PHE A 216 -5.96 -9.08 -5.93
C PHE A 216 -7.27 -8.28 -5.95
N PHE A 217 -7.22 -7.00 -6.32
CA PHE A 217 -8.39 -6.14 -6.32
C PHE A 217 -9.41 -6.49 -7.40
N ALA A 218 -9.00 -7.13 -8.50
CA ALA A 218 -9.93 -7.69 -9.48
C ALA A 218 -10.89 -8.71 -8.84
N TYR A 219 -10.38 -9.54 -7.95
CA TYR A 219 -11.17 -10.49 -7.18
C TYR A 219 -11.83 -9.85 -5.94
N TYR A 220 -11.04 -9.14 -5.13
CA TYR A 220 -11.47 -8.68 -3.81
C TYR A 220 -12.58 -7.63 -3.86
N SER A 221 -12.65 -6.83 -4.92
CA SER A 221 -13.76 -5.90 -5.15
C SER A 221 -15.12 -6.59 -5.28
N TYR A 222 -15.11 -7.88 -5.64
CA TYR A 222 -16.32 -8.71 -5.80
C TYR A 222 -16.39 -9.82 -4.75
N VAL A 223 -15.68 -9.69 -3.62
CA VAL A 223 -15.65 -10.70 -2.57
C VAL A 223 -17.04 -11.00 -2.02
N ASN A 224 -17.90 -9.98 -1.84
CA ASN A 224 -19.26 -10.18 -1.35
C ASN A 224 -20.10 -11.08 -2.27
N PRO A 225 -20.30 -10.77 -3.56
CA PRO A 225 -21.04 -11.68 -4.44
C PRO A 225 -20.38 -13.04 -4.63
N VAL A 226 -19.03 -13.14 -4.54
CA VAL A 226 -18.38 -14.47 -4.55
C VAL A 226 -18.75 -15.27 -3.31
N MET A 227 -18.70 -14.67 -2.14
CA MET A 227 -18.99 -15.36 -0.87
C MET A 227 -20.49 -15.73 -0.77
N GLU A 228 -21.38 -14.79 -1.11
CA GLU A 228 -22.81 -15.02 -0.95
C GLU A 228 -23.40 -15.93 -2.05
N HIS A 229 -23.08 -15.66 -3.32
CA HIS A 229 -23.73 -16.34 -4.43
C HIS A 229 -23.00 -17.59 -4.93
N VAL A 230 -21.67 -17.68 -4.73
CA VAL A 230 -20.87 -18.83 -5.20
C VAL A 230 -20.51 -19.75 -4.04
N ALA A 231 -19.99 -19.18 -2.94
CA ALA A 231 -19.60 -19.97 -1.75
C ALA A 231 -20.79 -20.28 -0.82
N ALA A 232 -21.97 -19.72 -1.06
CA ALA A 232 -23.17 -19.86 -0.22
C ALA A 232 -22.93 -19.48 1.25
N VAL A 233 -22.08 -18.49 1.51
CA VAL A 233 -21.84 -17.93 2.85
C VAL A 233 -23.02 -17.02 3.20
N PRO A 234 -23.69 -17.20 4.36
CA PRO A 234 -24.77 -16.32 4.76
C PRO A 234 -24.34 -14.86 4.88
N ALA A 235 -25.18 -13.93 4.41
CA ALA A 235 -24.91 -12.48 4.49
C ALA A 235 -24.55 -12.00 5.91
N SER A 236 -25.14 -12.63 6.95
CA SER A 236 -24.81 -12.37 8.35
C SER A 236 -23.36 -12.69 8.74
N MET A 237 -22.67 -13.54 7.99
CA MET A 237 -21.27 -13.89 8.20
C MET A 237 -20.28 -13.03 7.40
N MET A 238 -20.74 -12.15 6.53
CA MET A 238 -19.86 -11.35 5.70
C MET A 238 -18.91 -10.46 6.51
N SER A 239 -19.37 -9.91 7.63
CA SER A 239 -18.49 -9.15 8.53
C SER A 239 -17.33 -9.99 9.08
N VAL A 240 -17.56 -11.28 9.35
CA VAL A 240 -16.54 -12.22 9.80
C VAL A 240 -15.53 -12.48 8.66
N VAL A 241 -16.02 -12.70 7.43
CA VAL A 241 -15.15 -12.92 6.25
C VAL A 241 -14.22 -11.73 6.02
N ILE A 242 -14.76 -10.51 6.04
CA ILE A 242 -13.96 -9.29 5.86
C ILE A 242 -12.96 -9.10 7.02
N THR A 243 -13.38 -9.42 8.25
CA THR A 243 -12.46 -9.37 9.41
C THR A 243 -11.32 -10.39 9.27
N LEU A 244 -11.60 -11.60 8.78
CA LEU A 244 -10.57 -12.62 8.52
C LEU A 244 -9.62 -12.17 7.41
N ALA A 245 -10.12 -11.55 6.34
CA ALA A 245 -9.28 -10.96 5.30
C ALA A 245 -8.36 -9.87 5.89
N GLY A 246 -8.91 -8.96 6.71
CA GLY A 246 -8.13 -7.95 7.44
C GLY A 246 -7.09 -8.56 8.38
N ALA A 247 -7.44 -9.64 9.10
CA ALA A 247 -6.48 -10.40 9.91
C ALA A 247 -5.37 -11.01 9.05
N GLY A 248 -5.72 -11.55 7.87
CA GLY A 248 -4.75 -12.01 6.88
C GLY A 248 -3.77 -10.91 6.48
N MET A 249 -4.25 -9.69 6.19
CA MET A 249 -3.41 -8.52 5.89
C MET A 249 -2.41 -8.24 7.01
N VAL A 250 -2.87 -8.21 8.26
CA VAL A 250 -1.99 -7.99 9.43
C VAL A 250 -0.96 -9.10 9.56
N LEU A 251 -1.41 -10.36 9.51
CA LEU A 251 -0.53 -11.52 9.68
C LEU A 251 0.50 -11.62 8.56
N GLY A 252 0.11 -11.39 7.29
CA GLY A 252 1.02 -11.39 6.16
C GLY A 252 2.10 -10.31 6.29
N ASN A 253 1.71 -9.09 6.64
CA ASN A 253 2.64 -7.98 6.88
C ASN A 253 3.63 -8.28 8.02
N LEU A 254 3.13 -8.74 9.18
CA LEU A 254 3.97 -9.07 10.33
C LEU A 254 4.88 -10.28 10.07
N PHE A 255 4.40 -11.26 9.29
CA PHE A 255 5.21 -12.41 8.88
C PHE A 255 6.37 -11.96 7.98
N CYS A 256 6.11 -11.09 6.99
CA CYS A 256 7.18 -10.48 6.21
C CYS A 256 8.18 -9.73 7.08
N ALA A 257 7.71 -8.88 8.01
CA ALA A 257 8.58 -8.16 8.95
C ALA A 257 9.49 -9.10 9.75
N LYS A 258 8.98 -10.27 10.14
CA LYS A 258 9.74 -11.27 10.92
C LYS A 258 10.85 -11.91 10.10
N ILE A 259 10.61 -12.24 8.83
CA ILE A 259 11.57 -12.99 8.00
C ILE A 259 12.44 -12.11 7.10
N SER A 260 12.13 -10.82 6.96
CA SER A 260 12.78 -9.90 6.03
C SER A 260 14.29 -9.69 6.27
N SER A 261 14.79 -9.99 7.46
CA SER A 261 16.24 -9.95 7.74
C SER A 261 17.00 -11.19 7.22
N SER A 262 16.29 -12.25 6.82
CA SER A 262 16.88 -13.53 6.41
C SER A 262 16.84 -13.75 4.89
N PHE A 263 16.07 -12.95 4.17
CA PHE A 263 15.86 -13.08 2.73
C PHE A 263 15.99 -11.73 2.03
N SER A 264 16.37 -11.72 0.75
CA SER A 264 16.40 -10.50 -0.04
C SER A 264 14.99 -9.99 -0.35
N ASP A 265 14.85 -8.66 -0.52
CA ASP A 265 13.58 -8.03 -0.85
C ASP A 265 12.98 -8.57 -2.16
N GLU A 266 13.85 -8.85 -3.15
CA GLU A 266 13.46 -9.45 -4.42
C GLU A 266 12.86 -10.84 -4.24
N SER A 267 13.47 -11.66 -3.38
CA SER A 267 12.98 -13.02 -3.09
C SER A 267 11.64 -13.00 -2.36
N LEU A 268 11.52 -12.09 -1.38
CA LEU A 268 10.27 -11.92 -0.62
C LEU A 268 9.13 -11.44 -1.51
N ALA A 269 9.38 -10.41 -2.34
CA ALA A 269 8.39 -9.87 -3.24
C ALA A 269 7.94 -10.92 -4.28
N ALA A 270 8.88 -11.61 -4.93
CA ALA A 270 8.57 -12.65 -5.92
C ALA A 270 7.82 -13.85 -5.30
N ALA A 271 8.26 -14.33 -4.12
CA ALA A 271 7.61 -15.43 -3.44
C ALA A 271 6.17 -15.08 -3.00
N GLY A 272 5.99 -13.91 -2.37
CA GLY A 272 4.67 -13.44 -1.95
C GLY A 272 3.71 -13.27 -3.13
N GLN A 273 4.19 -12.71 -4.24
CA GLN A 273 3.41 -12.56 -5.46
C GLN A 273 3.06 -13.91 -6.11
N GLY A 274 3.97 -14.89 -6.05
CA GLY A 274 3.71 -16.27 -6.49
C GLY A 274 2.62 -16.95 -5.66
N VAL A 275 2.62 -16.77 -4.34
CA VAL A 275 1.55 -17.29 -3.47
C VAL A 275 0.22 -16.59 -3.75
N LEU A 276 0.21 -15.28 -4.00
CA LEU A 276 -0.98 -14.54 -4.40
C LEU A 276 -1.56 -15.09 -5.72
N LEU A 277 -0.72 -15.29 -6.72
CA LEU A 277 -1.09 -15.87 -8.01
C LEU A 277 -1.77 -17.23 -7.84
N LEU A 278 -1.16 -18.13 -7.07
CA LEU A 278 -1.70 -19.46 -6.77
C LEU A 278 -3.01 -19.38 -5.99
N SER A 279 -3.13 -18.42 -5.07
CA SER A 279 -4.35 -18.19 -4.31
C SER A 279 -5.51 -17.78 -5.21
N LEU A 280 -5.29 -16.86 -6.16
CA LEU A 280 -6.30 -16.43 -7.12
C LEU A 280 -6.72 -17.55 -8.08
N ALA A 281 -5.77 -18.35 -8.58
CA ALA A 281 -6.06 -19.54 -9.35
C ALA A 281 -6.93 -20.52 -8.54
N SER A 282 -6.57 -20.77 -7.29
CA SER A 282 -7.30 -21.67 -6.40
C SER A 282 -8.71 -21.16 -6.07
N VAL A 283 -8.87 -19.85 -5.86
CA VAL A 283 -10.20 -19.23 -5.67
C VAL A 283 -11.11 -19.51 -6.87
N PHE A 284 -10.61 -19.35 -8.09
CA PHE A 284 -11.41 -19.59 -9.27
C PHE A 284 -12.06 -20.99 -9.28
N PHE A 285 -11.32 -22.02 -8.91
CA PHE A 285 -11.79 -23.41 -8.90
C PHE A 285 -12.54 -23.82 -7.63
N LEU A 286 -12.14 -23.29 -6.47
CA LEU A 286 -12.57 -23.76 -5.14
C LEU A 286 -13.57 -22.80 -4.46
N ALA A 287 -13.98 -21.71 -5.11
CA ALA A 287 -14.88 -20.72 -4.50
C ALA A 287 -16.24 -21.30 -4.07
N HIS A 288 -16.70 -22.41 -4.68
CA HIS A 288 -17.95 -23.07 -4.31
C HIS A 288 -17.90 -23.77 -2.94
N TRP A 289 -16.70 -23.98 -2.37
CA TRP A 289 -16.52 -24.53 -1.04
C TRP A 289 -16.18 -23.42 -0.04
N SER A 290 -17.16 -23.03 0.79
CA SER A 290 -17.07 -21.87 1.69
C SER A 290 -15.79 -21.82 2.53
N PRO A 291 -15.32 -22.90 3.19
CA PRO A 291 -14.10 -22.84 3.97
C PRO A 291 -12.86 -22.52 3.12
N ALA A 292 -12.78 -23.09 1.92
CA ALA A 292 -11.67 -22.79 1.00
C ALA A 292 -11.73 -21.36 0.49
N ALA A 293 -12.92 -20.88 0.10
CA ALA A 293 -13.12 -19.52 -0.35
C ALA A 293 -12.65 -18.49 0.70
N ILE A 294 -13.05 -18.68 1.96
CA ILE A 294 -12.67 -17.81 3.09
C ILE A 294 -11.15 -17.89 3.35
N ALA A 295 -10.59 -19.10 3.42
CA ALA A 295 -9.16 -19.28 3.69
C ALA A 295 -8.28 -18.71 2.58
N LEU A 296 -8.63 -18.93 1.31
CA LEU A 296 -7.89 -18.40 0.15
C LEU A 296 -8.01 -16.89 0.04
N THR A 297 -9.17 -16.30 0.34
CA THR A 297 -9.34 -14.85 0.42
C THR A 297 -8.46 -14.24 1.50
N THR A 298 -8.44 -14.85 2.68
CA THR A 298 -7.59 -14.43 3.81
C THR A 298 -6.11 -14.51 3.43
N LEU A 299 -5.70 -15.61 2.77
CA LEU A 299 -4.32 -15.79 2.31
C LEU A 299 -3.95 -14.77 1.24
N ALA A 300 -4.80 -14.55 0.22
CA ALA A 300 -4.56 -13.58 -0.84
C ALA A 300 -4.42 -12.16 -0.27
N ALA A 301 -5.30 -11.77 0.65
CA ALA A 301 -5.22 -10.49 1.36
C ALA A 301 -3.91 -10.35 2.16
N GLY A 302 -3.47 -11.44 2.81
CA GLY A 302 -2.19 -11.51 3.51
C GLY A 302 -1.00 -11.30 2.58
N CYS A 303 -1.02 -11.92 1.38
CA CYS A 303 0.06 -11.80 0.40
C CYS A 303 0.27 -10.35 -0.08
N VAL A 304 -0.80 -9.60 -0.35
CA VAL A 304 -0.71 -8.20 -0.78
C VAL A 304 0.08 -7.34 0.22
N PHE A 305 -0.21 -7.50 1.51
CA PHE A 305 0.49 -6.74 2.55
C PHE A 305 1.83 -7.37 2.97
N PHE A 306 2.05 -8.65 2.69
CA PHE A 306 3.36 -9.28 2.81
C PHE A 306 4.36 -8.66 1.83
N ILE A 307 3.97 -8.43 0.57
CA ILE A 307 4.88 -7.91 -0.46
C ILE A 307 5.09 -6.40 -0.38
N SER A 308 4.19 -5.65 0.25
CA SER A 308 4.19 -4.18 0.23
C SER A 308 5.46 -3.55 0.81
N GLY A 309 6.01 -4.12 1.89
CA GLY A 309 7.25 -3.62 2.50
C GLY A 309 8.47 -3.82 1.60
N PRO A 310 8.76 -5.04 1.12
CA PRO A 310 9.82 -5.31 0.15
C PRO A 310 9.72 -4.46 -1.12
N GLU A 311 8.55 -4.34 -1.73
CA GLU A 311 8.35 -3.51 -2.93
C GLU A 311 8.70 -2.05 -2.69
N GLN A 312 8.31 -1.48 -1.55
CA GLN A 312 8.67 -0.12 -1.16
C GLN A 312 10.18 0.06 -1.00
N VAL A 313 10.86 -0.91 -0.37
CA VAL A 313 12.33 -0.87 -0.20
C VAL A 313 13.02 -0.97 -1.57
N LEU A 314 12.55 -1.85 -2.46
CA LEU A 314 13.07 -1.97 -3.82
C LEU A 314 12.96 -0.65 -4.59
N MET A 315 11.82 0.04 -4.51
CA MET A 315 11.63 1.34 -5.14
C MET A 315 12.61 2.39 -4.61
N ILE A 316 12.75 2.51 -3.29
CA ILE A 316 13.65 3.49 -2.65
C ILE A 316 15.11 3.20 -3.01
N ARG A 317 15.53 1.94 -2.95
CA ARG A 317 16.91 1.51 -3.21
C ARG A 317 17.33 1.77 -4.66
N ASN A 318 16.43 1.61 -5.61
CA ASN A 318 16.67 1.84 -7.03
C ASN A 318 16.68 3.33 -7.42
N ALA A 319 16.34 4.24 -6.53
CA ALA A 319 16.15 5.66 -6.81
C ALA A 319 17.09 6.56 -6.00
N LYS A 320 18.41 6.47 -6.22
CA LYS A 320 19.44 7.21 -5.44
C LYS A 320 19.15 8.72 -5.30
N GLU A 321 18.67 9.37 -6.36
CA GLU A 321 18.41 10.82 -6.41
C GLU A 321 16.92 11.18 -6.26
N GLY A 322 16.01 10.20 -6.32
CA GLY A 322 14.56 10.40 -6.31
C GLY A 322 13.83 9.50 -5.31
N GLN A 323 14.41 9.21 -4.15
CA GLN A 323 13.84 8.26 -3.18
C GLN A 323 12.42 8.60 -2.75
N LEU A 324 12.15 9.90 -2.48
CA LEU A 324 10.79 10.37 -2.13
C LEU A 324 9.79 10.12 -3.25
N LEU A 325 10.18 10.48 -4.48
CA LEU A 325 9.34 10.29 -5.66
C LEU A 325 9.09 8.81 -5.93
N ALA A 326 10.13 7.98 -5.86
CA ALA A 326 10.03 6.54 -6.11
C ALA A 326 9.07 5.84 -5.14
N ALA A 327 9.22 6.11 -3.84
CA ALA A 327 8.32 5.55 -2.83
C ALA A 327 6.88 6.08 -2.97
N SER A 328 6.72 7.34 -3.39
CA SER A 328 5.39 7.91 -3.64
C SER A 328 4.76 7.34 -4.93
N LEU A 329 5.54 7.09 -5.98
CA LEU A 329 5.07 6.44 -7.21
C LEU A 329 4.62 5.00 -6.98
N ALA A 330 5.21 4.29 -6.02
CA ALA A 330 4.72 2.98 -5.62
C ALA A 330 3.24 3.05 -5.17
N GLN A 331 2.84 4.08 -4.41
CA GLN A 331 1.45 4.27 -4.00
C GLN A 331 0.53 4.66 -5.16
N VAL A 332 1.01 5.46 -6.11
CA VAL A 332 0.26 5.77 -7.33
C VAL A 332 0.03 4.48 -8.13
N SER A 333 1.06 3.66 -8.31
CA SER A 333 0.95 2.39 -9.03
C SER A 333 -0.01 1.42 -8.34
N PHE A 334 0.05 1.33 -7.00
CA PHE A 334 -0.88 0.53 -6.20
C PHE A 334 -2.34 0.96 -6.43
N ASN A 335 -2.62 2.27 -6.32
CA ASN A 335 -3.98 2.79 -6.49
C ASN A 335 -4.47 2.66 -7.94
N ALA A 336 -3.60 2.87 -8.93
CA ALA A 336 -3.93 2.64 -10.34
C ALA A 336 -4.26 1.16 -10.60
N GLY A 337 -3.45 0.26 -10.05
CA GLY A 337 -3.67 -1.19 -10.13
C GLY A 337 -5.00 -1.59 -9.49
N ASN A 338 -5.32 -1.04 -8.32
CA ASN A 338 -6.60 -1.25 -7.64
C ASN A 338 -7.78 -0.87 -8.55
N ALA A 339 -7.75 0.34 -9.13
CA ALA A 339 -8.82 0.81 -10.01
C ALA A 339 -8.96 -0.04 -11.29
N VAL A 340 -7.85 -0.34 -11.96
CA VAL A 340 -7.82 -1.18 -13.16
C VAL A 340 -8.26 -2.60 -12.84
N GLY A 341 -7.78 -3.15 -11.72
CA GLY A 341 -8.17 -4.49 -11.27
C GLY A 341 -9.66 -4.59 -11.02
N ALA A 342 -10.22 -3.68 -10.23
CA ALA A 342 -11.66 -3.66 -9.93
C ALA A 342 -12.51 -3.58 -11.22
N TRP A 343 -12.11 -2.75 -12.18
CA TRP A 343 -12.77 -2.64 -13.47
C TRP A 343 -12.71 -3.96 -14.27
N LEU A 344 -11.51 -4.53 -14.44
CA LEU A 344 -11.31 -5.77 -15.18
C LEU A 344 -12.03 -6.96 -14.53
N GLY A 345 -12.07 -7.02 -13.18
CA GLY A 345 -12.79 -8.05 -12.44
C GLY A 345 -14.29 -8.02 -12.65
N GLY A 346 -14.87 -6.84 -12.94
CA GLY A 346 -16.28 -6.67 -13.26
C GLY A 346 -16.68 -7.19 -14.64
N LEU A 347 -15.79 -7.13 -15.63
CA LEU A 347 -16.13 -7.47 -17.02
C LEU A 347 -16.73 -8.88 -17.21
N PRO A 348 -16.21 -9.96 -16.59
CA PRO A 348 -16.85 -11.26 -16.68
C PRO A 348 -18.25 -11.30 -16.05
N ILE A 349 -18.44 -10.57 -14.94
CA ILE A 349 -19.72 -10.52 -14.23
C ILE A 349 -20.76 -9.78 -15.08
N ASP A 350 -20.39 -8.65 -15.68
CA ASP A 350 -21.23 -7.89 -16.61
C ASP A 350 -21.60 -8.72 -17.84
N ALA A 351 -20.73 -9.66 -18.25
CA ALA A 351 -20.99 -10.63 -19.29
C ALA A 351 -21.87 -11.83 -18.83
N GLY A 352 -22.45 -11.77 -17.63
CA GLY A 352 -23.35 -12.80 -17.09
C GLY A 352 -22.66 -14.04 -16.53
N LYS A 353 -21.34 -13.99 -16.26
CA LYS A 353 -20.61 -15.08 -15.59
C LYS A 353 -20.84 -15.03 -14.08
N ALA A 354 -20.63 -16.17 -13.42
CA ALA A 354 -20.65 -16.24 -11.96
C ALA A 354 -19.55 -15.35 -11.34
N ALA A 355 -19.78 -14.85 -10.13
CA ALA A 355 -18.91 -13.85 -9.50
C ALA A 355 -17.44 -14.31 -9.31
N ASN A 356 -17.19 -15.62 -9.14
CA ASN A 356 -15.83 -16.16 -9.03
C ASN A 356 -14.98 -15.96 -10.32
N TRP A 357 -15.63 -15.67 -11.47
CA TRP A 357 -14.90 -15.33 -12.69
C TRP A 357 -14.14 -14.01 -12.58
N ALA A 358 -14.43 -13.16 -11.60
CA ALA A 358 -13.60 -12.00 -11.29
C ALA A 358 -12.15 -12.37 -10.92
N ALA A 359 -11.92 -13.59 -10.41
CA ALA A 359 -10.56 -14.09 -10.14
C ALA A 359 -9.73 -14.38 -11.42
N MET A 360 -10.38 -14.55 -12.58
CA MET A 360 -9.67 -14.86 -13.83
C MET A 360 -8.84 -13.66 -14.35
N PRO A 361 -9.39 -12.46 -14.59
CA PRO A 361 -8.55 -11.29 -14.88
C PRO A 361 -7.57 -11.03 -13.74
N GLY A 362 -7.96 -11.27 -12.48
CA GLY A 362 -7.06 -11.18 -11.33
C GLY A 362 -5.86 -12.09 -11.44
N PHE A 363 -6.05 -13.34 -11.85
CA PHE A 363 -4.98 -14.30 -12.11
C PHE A 363 -3.99 -13.79 -13.18
N PHE A 364 -4.48 -13.30 -14.32
CA PHE A 364 -3.59 -12.82 -15.39
C PHE A 364 -2.82 -11.56 -14.99
N LEU A 365 -3.44 -10.65 -14.27
CA LEU A 365 -2.76 -9.48 -13.71
C LEU A 365 -1.68 -9.90 -12.71
N ALA A 366 -2.01 -10.80 -11.77
CA ALA A 366 -1.06 -11.33 -10.80
C ALA A 366 0.09 -12.11 -11.45
N LEU A 367 -0.18 -12.86 -12.54
CA LEU A 367 0.82 -13.56 -13.34
C LEU A 367 1.80 -12.58 -13.99
N ALA A 368 1.28 -11.50 -14.57
CA ALA A 368 2.12 -10.44 -15.13
C ALA A 368 2.99 -9.78 -14.03
N GLY A 369 2.39 -9.43 -12.88
CA GLY A 369 3.10 -8.89 -11.73
C GLY A 369 4.19 -9.84 -11.21
N PHE A 370 3.87 -11.13 -11.08
CA PHE A 370 4.84 -12.16 -10.71
C PHE A 370 5.98 -12.25 -11.72
N GLY A 371 5.68 -12.25 -13.01
CA GLY A 371 6.70 -12.28 -14.07
C GLY A 371 7.68 -11.11 -13.98
N LEU A 372 7.17 -9.90 -13.71
CA LEU A 372 8.00 -8.71 -13.54
C LEU A 372 8.91 -8.81 -12.30
N LEU A 373 8.40 -9.27 -11.17
CA LEU A 373 9.21 -9.48 -9.95
C LEU A 373 10.20 -10.62 -10.12
N PHE A 374 9.82 -11.68 -10.82
CA PHE A 374 10.72 -12.80 -11.11
C PHE A 374 11.88 -12.36 -12.00
N VAL A 375 11.63 -11.55 -13.04
CA VAL A 375 12.69 -10.95 -13.86
C VAL A 375 13.58 -10.04 -13.01
N ASN A 376 13.01 -9.20 -12.15
CA ASN A 376 13.78 -8.35 -11.25
C ASN A 376 14.67 -9.17 -10.30
N TRP A 377 14.14 -10.26 -9.75
CA TRP A 377 14.90 -11.20 -8.92
C TRP A 377 16.04 -11.87 -9.68
N LEU A 378 15.82 -12.32 -10.93
CA LEU A 378 16.87 -12.91 -11.78
C LEU A 378 18.00 -11.92 -12.05
N ILE A 379 17.67 -10.68 -12.41
CA ILE A 379 18.66 -9.61 -12.64
C ILE A 379 19.51 -9.39 -11.39
N HIS A 380 18.88 -9.34 -10.23
CA HIS A 380 19.57 -9.15 -8.96
C HIS A 380 20.51 -10.32 -8.66
N ARG A 381 20.03 -11.55 -8.81
CA ARG A 381 20.79 -12.77 -8.56
C ARG A 381 22.04 -12.87 -9.45
N VAL A 382 21.90 -12.64 -10.76
CA VAL A 382 23.04 -12.64 -11.70
C VAL A 382 24.09 -11.60 -11.27
N ARG A 383 23.68 -10.39 -10.93
CA ARG A 383 24.60 -9.34 -10.47
C ARG A 383 25.30 -9.69 -9.14
N GLU A 384 24.65 -10.39 -8.24
CA GLU A 384 25.29 -10.86 -6.99
C GLU A 384 26.32 -11.94 -7.27
N GLU A 385 26.03 -12.86 -8.15
CA GLU A 385 26.97 -13.90 -8.58
C GLU A 385 28.22 -13.28 -9.23
N GLU A 386 28.06 -12.31 -10.15
CA GLU A 386 29.16 -11.57 -10.77
C GLU A 386 30.01 -10.80 -9.76
N ARG A 387 29.36 -10.11 -8.81
CA ARG A 387 30.07 -9.37 -7.74
C ARG A 387 30.87 -10.31 -6.83
N THR A 388 30.32 -11.48 -6.52
CA THR A 388 30.96 -12.48 -5.70
C THR A 388 32.17 -13.08 -6.41
N ALA A 389 32.03 -13.43 -7.69
CA ALA A 389 33.11 -13.91 -8.54
C ALA A 389 34.25 -12.87 -8.65
N GLY A 390 33.91 -11.60 -8.88
CA GLY A 390 34.89 -10.51 -8.93
C GLY A 390 35.64 -10.30 -7.61
N ARG A 391 34.96 -10.43 -6.47
CA ARG A 391 35.61 -10.37 -5.14
C ARG A 391 36.55 -11.53 -4.91
N ILE A 392 36.18 -12.74 -5.30
CA ILE A 392 37.04 -13.95 -5.20
C ILE A 392 38.28 -13.77 -6.05
N ALA A 393 38.14 -13.32 -7.31
CA ALA A 393 39.26 -13.07 -8.21
C ALA A 393 40.23 -12.02 -7.63
N ALA A 394 39.71 -10.90 -7.12
CA ALA A 394 40.53 -9.85 -6.49
C ALA A 394 41.27 -10.34 -5.24
N LEU A 395 40.66 -11.22 -4.43
CA LEU A 395 41.32 -11.85 -3.28
C LEU A 395 42.41 -12.82 -3.72
N GLN A 396 42.19 -13.60 -4.77
CA GLN A 396 43.20 -14.51 -5.34
C GLN A 396 44.42 -13.73 -5.85
N ASP A 397 44.19 -12.62 -6.58
CA ASP A 397 45.29 -11.73 -7.03
C ASP A 397 46.08 -11.14 -5.88
N GLN A 398 45.40 -10.70 -4.80
CA GLN A 398 46.08 -10.22 -3.60
C GLN A 398 46.92 -11.28 -2.87
N ILE A 399 46.45 -12.53 -2.85
CA ILE A 399 47.19 -13.65 -2.27
C ILE A 399 48.41 -13.93 -3.13
N GLN A 400 48.28 -14.01 -4.46
CA GLN A 400 49.37 -14.26 -5.38
C GLN A 400 50.45 -13.15 -5.32
N SER A 401 50.03 -11.87 -5.19
CA SER A 401 50.98 -10.75 -5.11
C SER A 401 51.76 -10.68 -3.78
N LYS A 402 51.34 -11.43 -2.74
CA LYS A 402 51.98 -11.50 -1.43
C LYS A 402 52.81 -12.79 -1.25
N MET A 403 52.76 -13.71 -2.19
CA MET A 403 53.66 -14.86 -2.17
C MET A 403 55.03 -14.43 -2.72
N PRO A 404 56.13 -14.76 -1.99
CA PRO A 404 57.49 -14.38 -2.38
C PRO A 404 57.96 -15.08 -3.65
#